data_892eeee2416a9bd882b4e8b14a936afe
#
_entry.id   892eeee2416a9bd882b4e8b14a936afe
#
_cell.length_a   1.000
_cell.length_b   1.000
_cell.length_c   1.000
_cell.angle_alpha   90.00
_cell.angle_beta   90.00
_cell.angle_gamma   90.00
#
_symmetry.space_group_name_H-M   'P 1'
#
loop_
_entity.id
_entity.type
_entity.pdbx_description
1 polymer ?
#
loop_
_entity_poly.entity_id
_entity_poly.type
_entity_poly.pdbx_seq_one_letter_code
_entity_poly.pdbx_strand_id
1 'polypeptide(L)'
;MIKFVRLIQNENMKMFSRVSNWVMVGFFFLVILFNVAMTPADLPNASVEDQFSYFLSGSDSPLLVITALSIIWASSIMAAEFSSGTIKLLLIRPVTRVKILWSKYTLVVLYALGLTIIYFLLTLLFAYILYPGVSFPNESITIFAKMSGLSFIESLFMITLTYFLAVTSYNRSLALGVSLFLYLMSSVLAFVLQTKPWSKYLFFTQLNLTKYASFDGGISAMNTLSFSLCVLGVYFILFIVATWITFASRDVAS
;
A
#
# COMPACT_ATOMS: atom_id res chain seq x y z
N MET A 1 11.85 -15.10 -20.00
CA MET A 1 10.72 -14.22 -19.69
C MET A 1 9.39 -14.97 -19.61
N ILE A 2 9.01 -15.79 -20.56
CA ILE A 2 7.71 -16.53 -20.61
C ILE A 2 7.44 -17.36 -19.34
N LYS A 3 8.44 -18.00 -18.72
CA LYS A 3 8.28 -18.80 -17.50
C LYS A 3 7.94 -17.94 -16.26
N PHE A 4 8.44 -16.71 -16.15
CA PHE A 4 8.16 -15.80 -15.03
C PHE A 4 6.73 -15.24 -15.09
N VAL A 5 6.30 -14.81 -16.28
CA VAL A 5 4.91 -14.32 -16.49
C VAL A 5 3.90 -15.43 -16.20
N ARG A 6 4.17 -16.67 -16.63
CA ARG A 6 3.31 -17.82 -16.31
C ARG A 6 3.23 -18.12 -14.81
N LEU A 7 4.32 -17.87 -14.05
CA LEU A 7 4.28 -17.99 -12.59
C LEU A 7 3.35 -16.94 -11.98
N ILE A 8 3.46 -15.67 -12.41
CA ILE A 8 2.57 -14.60 -11.94
C ILE A 8 1.11 -14.93 -12.28
N GLN A 9 0.82 -15.39 -13.51
CA GLN A 9 -0.53 -15.78 -13.92
C GLN A 9 -1.09 -16.91 -13.06
N ASN A 10 -0.29 -17.92 -12.75
CA ASN A 10 -0.72 -19.04 -11.91
C ASN A 10 -1.03 -18.59 -10.47
N GLU A 11 -0.19 -17.73 -9.89
CA GLU A 11 -0.44 -17.15 -8.57
C GLU A 11 -1.68 -16.24 -8.58
N ASN A 12 -1.88 -15.49 -9.66
CA ASN A 12 -3.06 -14.67 -9.88
C ASN A 12 -4.35 -15.51 -9.88
N MET A 13 -4.38 -16.61 -10.64
CA MET A 13 -5.53 -17.53 -10.64
C MET A 13 -5.83 -18.09 -9.25
N LYS A 14 -4.80 -18.45 -8.47
CA LYS A 14 -4.97 -18.89 -7.08
C LYS A 14 -5.56 -17.82 -6.17
N MET A 15 -5.22 -16.56 -6.38
CA MET A 15 -5.79 -15.46 -5.60
C MET A 15 -7.25 -15.22 -5.95
N PHE A 16 -7.59 -15.17 -7.23
CA PHE A 16 -8.97 -14.97 -7.68
C PHE A 16 -9.92 -16.12 -7.33
N SER A 17 -9.41 -17.35 -7.16
CA SER A 17 -10.23 -18.50 -6.73
C SER A 17 -10.65 -18.44 -5.26
N ARG A 18 -10.05 -17.58 -4.44
CA ARG A 18 -10.37 -17.47 -3.02
C ARG A 18 -11.48 -16.45 -2.78
N VAL A 19 -12.59 -16.90 -2.20
CA VAL A 19 -13.74 -16.04 -1.83
C VAL A 19 -13.30 -14.86 -0.94
N SER A 20 -12.36 -15.10 -0.05
CA SER A 20 -11.82 -14.05 0.85
C SER A 20 -11.28 -12.82 0.10
N ASN A 21 -10.71 -12.99 -1.11
CA ASN A 21 -10.21 -11.87 -1.89
C ASN A 21 -11.36 -11.03 -2.49
N TRP A 22 -12.42 -11.67 -2.92
CA TRP A 22 -13.61 -10.97 -3.40
C TRP A 22 -14.32 -10.18 -2.29
N VAL A 23 -14.36 -10.75 -1.08
CA VAL A 23 -14.87 -10.03 0.10
C VAL A 23 -14.03 -8.78 0.39
N MET A 24 -12.69 -8.87 0.32
CA MET A 24 -11.80 -7.71 0.51
C MET A 24 -11.99 -6.64 -0.56
N VAL A 25 -12.10 -7.04 -1.81
CA VAL A 25 -12.37 -6.11 -2.93
C VAL A 25 -13.76 -5.48 -2.75
N GLY A 26 -14.78 -6.25 -2.39
CA GLY A 26 -16.12 -5.72 -2.09
C GLY A 26 -16.10 -4.73 -0.92
N PHE A 27 -15.37 -5.03 0.15
CA PHE A 27 -15.18 -4.11 1.27
C PHE A 27 -14.51 -2.79 0.83
N PHE A 28 -13.51 -2.87 -0.04
CA PHE A 28 -12.86 -1.67 -0.60
C PHE A 28 -13.85 -0.79 -1.36
N PHE A 29 -14.71 -1.36 -2.22
CA PHE A 29 -15.75 -0.62 -2.91
C PHE A 29 -16.77 0.00 -1.95
N LEU A 30 -17.16 -0.71 -0.88
CA LEU A 30 -18.03 -0.16 0.16
C LEU A 30 -17.39 1.06 0.85
N VAL A 31 -16.08 1.02 1.12
CA VAL A 31 -15.37 2.17 1.71
C VAL A 31 -15.37 3.37 0.77
N ILE A 32 -15.19 3.16 -0.54
CA ILE A 32 -15.28 4.25 -1.52
C ILE A 32 -16.69 4.85 -1.52
N LEU A 33 -17.72 4.02 -1.60
CA LEU A 33 -19.12 4.48 -1.59
C LEU A 33 -19.47 5.21 -0.29
N PHE A 34 -18.99 4.70 0.84
CA PHE A 34 -19.16 5.34 2.14
C PHE A 34 -18.47 6.71 2.19
N ASN A 35 -17.24 6.81 1.67
CA ASN A 35 -16.52 8.08 1.59
C ASN A 35 -17.31 9.10 0.74
N VAL A 36 -17.80 8.69 -0.44
CA VAL A 36 -18.64 9.52 -1.30
C VAL A 36 -19.91 9.98 -0.57
N ALA A 37 -20.59 9.07 0.13
CA ALA A 37 -21.84 9.36 0.83
C ALA A 37 -21.66 10.28 2.06
N MET A 38 -20.50 10.25 2.70
CA MET A 38 -20.18 11.07 3.88
C MET A 38 -19.62 12.45 3.52
N THR A 39 -19.20 12.67 2.28
CA THR A 39 -18.74 13.98 1.85
C THR A 39 -19.96 14.88 1.66
N PRO A 40 -20.06 16.05 2.33
CA PRO A 40 -21.18 16.95 2.19
C PRO A 40 -21.30 17.42 0.73
N ALA A 41 -22.50 17.28 0.17
CA ALA A 41 -22.78 17.68 -1.20
C ALA A 41 -22.74 19.21 -1.37
N ASP A 42 -23.12 19.92 -0.30
CA ASP A 42 -23.20 21.38 -0.31
C ASP A 42 -22.37 21.96 0.84
N LEU A 43 -21.30 22.67 0.53
CA LEU A 43 -20.61 23.52 1.48
C LEU A 43 -21.24 24.91 1.42
N PRO A 44 -21.82 25.43 2.52
CA PRO A 44 -22.46 26.74 2.52
C PRO A 44 -21.44 27.82 2.13
N ASN A 45 -21.80 28.63 1.13
CA ASN A 45 -21.02 29.75 0.56
C ASN A 45 -19.75 29.35 -0.22
N ALA A 46 -19.54 28.07 -0.53
CA ALA A 46 -18.40 27.62 -1.35
C ALA A 46 -18.80 27.57 -2.84
N SER A 47 -17.87 27.92 -3.72
CA SER A 47 -18.04 27.69 -5.15
C SER A 47 -18.08 26.18 -5.47
N VAL A 48 -18.63 25.80 -6.62
CA VAL A 48 -18.66 24.39 -7.05
C VAL A 48 -17.22 23.85 -7.23
N GLU A 49 -16.28 24.72 -7.60
CA GLU A 49 -14.85 24.37 -7.71
C GLU A 49 -14.23 24.08 -6.33
N ASP A 50 -14.59 24.83 -5.29
CA ASP A 50 -14.13 24.61 -3.93
C ASP A 50 -14.70 23.30 -3.37
N GLN A 51 -15.97 23.01 -3.64
CA GLN A 51 -16.63 21.75 -3.24
C GLN A 51 -15.97 20.55 -3.91
N PHE A 52 -15.64 20.64 -5.20
CA PHE A 52 -14.90 19.63 -5.94
C PHE A 52 -13.50 19.40 -5.34
N SER A 53 -12.79 20.48 -5.05
CA SER A 53 -11.46 20.42 -4.44
C SER A 53 -11.49 19.81 -3.04
N TYR A 54 -12.51 20.15 -2.23
CA TYR A 54 -12.75 19.57 -0.92
C TYR A 54 -13.04 18.07 -1.00
N PHE A 55 -13.87 17.64 -1.95
CA PHE A 55 -14.15 16.23 -2.19
C PHE A 55 -12.87 15.43 -2.49
N LEU A 56 -12.02 15.94 -3.37
CA LEU A 56 -10.75 15.27 -3.71
C LEU A 56 -9.77 15.27 -2.53
N SER A 57 -9.66 16.35 -1.77
CA SER A 57 -8.74 16.44 -0.62
C SER A 57 -9.19 15.59 0.58
N GLY A 58 -10.50 15.42 0.77
CA GLY A 58 -11.06 14.58 1.84
C GLY A 58 -10.99 13.08 1.60
N SER A 59 -10.43 12.67 0.45
CA SER A 59 -10.42 11.28 -0.01
C SER A 59 -9.23 10.45 0.52
N ASP A 60 -8.75 10.70 1.75
CA ASP A 60 -7.60 9.96 2.33
C ASP A 60 -7.97 8.57 2.87
N SER A 61 -9.18 8.39 3.38
CA SER A 61 -9.58 7.15 4.06
C SER A 61 -9.51 5.89 3.16
N PRO A 62 -9.92 5.90 1.87
CA PRO A 62 -9.75 4.73 1.02
C PRO A 62 -8.28 4.41 0.71
N LEU A 63 -7.38 5.40 0.70
CA LEU A 63 -5.94 5.19 0.53
C LEU A 63 -5.34 4.39 1.68
N LEU A 64 -5.76 4.66 2.93
CA LEU A 64 -5.40 3.87 4.10
C LEU A 64 -5.84 2.41 3.94
N VAL A 65 -7.05 2.19 3.41
CA VAL A 65 -7.60 0.83 3.20
C VAL A 65 -6.81 0.08 2.13
N ILE A 66 -6.38 0.74 1.05
CA ILE A 66 -5.52 0.12 0.02
C ILE A 66 -4.24 -0.42 0.66
N THR A 67 -3.58 0.37 1.49
CA THR A 67 -2.35 -0.06 2.18
C THR A 67 -2.63 -1.22 3.14
N ALA A 68 -3.72 -1.17 3.92
CA ALA A 68 -4.11 -2.26 4.82
C ALA A 68 -4.41 -3.56 4.07
N LEU A 69 -5.13 -3.51 2.95
CA LEU A 69 -5.40 -4.67 2.10
C LEU A 69 -4.11 -5.24 1.49
N SER A 70 -3.19 -4.37 1.09
CA SER A 70 -1.89 -4.76 0.57
C SER A 70 -1.05 -5.51 1.62
N ILE A 71 -1.10 -5.09 2.88
CA ILE A 71 -0.48 -5.79 4.03
C ILE A 71 -1.10 -7.18 4.20
N ILE A 72 -2.43 -7.29 4.15
CA ILE A 72 -3.14 -8.56 4.29
C ILE A 72 -2.73 -9.54 3.17
N TRP A 73 -2.64 -9.06 1.93
CA TRP A 73 -2.22 -9.89 0.80
C TRP A 73 -0.76 -10.28 0.87
N ALA A 74 0.14 -9.34 1.21
CA ALA A 74 1.56 -9.60 1.37
C ALA A 74 1.84 -10.68 2.43
N SER A 75 1.14 -10.60 3.59
CA SER A 75 1.24 -11.59 4.65
C SER A 75 0.71 -12.97 4.24
N SER A 76 -0.37 -12.99 3.44
CA SER A 76 -1.06 -14.22 3.06
C SER A 76 -0.30 -15.03 2.02
N ILE A 77 0.29 -14.35 1.03
CA ILE A 77 0.80 -15.01 -0.18
C ILE A 77 2.05 -15.85 0.09
N MET A 78 2.86 -15.45 1.09
CA MET A 78 4.04 -16.21 1.49
C MET A 78 3.76 -17.20 2.62
N ALA A 79 3.08 -16.76 3.67
CA ALA A 79 2.85 -17.58 4.84
C ALA A 79 1.91 -18.77 4.57
N ALA A 80 1.02 -18.67 3.58
CA ALA A 80 0.14 -19.78 3.21
C ALA A 80 0.90 -21.02 2.71
N GLU A 81 2.05 -20.85 2.08
CA GLU A 81 2.84 -21.99 1.59
C GLU A 81 3.70 -22.63 2.68
N PHE A 82 4.12 -21.82 3.65
CA PHE A 82 4.81 -22.36 4.83
C PHE A 82 3.86 -23.18 5.70
N SER A 83 2.65 -22.66 5.95
CA SER A 83 1.65 -23.33 6.79
C SER A 83 1.05 -24.59 6.17
N SER A 84 0.95 -24.65 4.84
CA SER A 84 0.42 -25.83 4.11
C SER A 84 1.48 -26.88 3.78
N GLY A 85 2.78 -26.63 4.10
CA GLY A 85 3.87 -27.54 3.76
C GLY A 85 4.14 -27.66 2.25
N THR A 86 3.40 -26.93 1.42
CA THR A 86 3.51 -26.98 -0.05
C THR A 86 4.83 -26.38 -0.56
N ILE A 87 5.59 -25.73 0.29
CA ILE A 87 6.90 -25.18 -0.06
C ILE A 87 7.85 -26.29 -0.56
N LYS A 88 7.75 -27.53 0.00
CA LYS A 88 8.52 -28.71 -0.46
C LYS A 88 8.18 -29.06 -1.91
N LEU A 89 6.90 -28.99 -2.31
CA LEU A 89 6.44 -29.26 -3.66
C LEU A 89 6.85 -28.15 -4.66
N LEU A 90 6.98 -26.91 -4.20
CA LEU A 90 7.46 -25.79 -5.02
C LEU A 90 8.96 -25.92 -5.34
N LEU A 91 9.74 -26.49 -4.43
CA LEU A 91 11.19 -26.68 -4.58
C LEU A 91 11.56 -27.84 -5.52
N ILE A 92 10.65 -28.78 -5.79
CA ILE A 92 10.83 -29.86 -6.76
C ILE A 92 10.68 -29.36 -8.20
N ARG A 93 10.04 -28.20 -8.41
CA ARG A 93 9.90 -27.63 -9.75
C ARG A 93 11.24 -27.08 -10.28
N PRO A 94 11.51 -27.15 -11.59
CA PRO A 94 12.74 -26.66 -12.20
C PRO A 94 12.74 -25.12 -12.33
N VAL A 95 12.47 -24.42 -11.21
CA VAL A 95 12.42 -22.95 -11.13
C VAL A 95 13.25 -22.53 -9.91
N THR A 96 14.09 -21.51 -10.08
CA THR A 96 14.91 -21.00 -8.97
C THR A 96 14.05 -20.40 -7.86
N ARG A 97 14.42 -20.63 -6.60
CA ARG A 97 13.73 -20.10 -5.40
C ARG A 97 13.50 -18.59 -5.50
N VAL A 98 14.50 -17.86 -5.99
CA VAL A 98 14.45 -16.40 -6.17
C VAL A 98 13.35 -15.98 -7.13
N LYS A 99 13.12 -16.70 -8.23
CA LYS A 99 12.04 -16.39 -9.20
C LYS A 99 10.66 -16.58 -8.57
N ILE A 100 10.50 -17.59 -7.71
CA ILE A 100 9.23 -17.81 -6.99
C ILE A 100 8.98 -16.66 -6.02
N LEU A 101 9.98 -16.26 -5.25
CA LEU A 101 9.91 -15.14 -4.32
C LEU A 101 9.45 -13.85 -5.03
N TRP A 102 10.15 -13.49 -6.11
CA TRP A 102 9.86 -12.27 -6.86
C TRP A 102 8.51 -12.31 -7.59
N SER A 103 8.07 -13.48 -8.11
CA SER A 103 6.76 -13.56 -8.76
C SER A 103 5.61 -13.27 -7.80
N LYS A 104 5.72 -13.72 -6.55
CA LYS A 104 4.72 -13.46 -5.50
C LYS A 104 4.75 -12.01 -5.04
N TYR A 105 5.94 -11.44 -4.83
CA TYR A 105 6.10 -10.04 -4.49
C TYR A 105 5.50 -9.12 -5.58
N THR A 106 5.89 -9.36 -6.83
CA THR A 106 5.39 -8.58 -7.98
C THR A 106 3.87 -8.65 -8.08
N LEU A 107 3.26 -9.80 -7.81
CA LEU A 107 1.81 -9.93 -7.84
C LEU A 107 1.13 -9.00 -6.82
N VAL A 108 1.60 -8.97 -5.57
CA VAL A 108 1.01 -8.08 -4.54
C VAL A 108 1.18 -6.61 -4.92
N VAL A 109 2.34 -6.23 -5.47
CA VAL A 109 2.59 -4.87 -5.96
C VAL A 109 1.62 -4.50 -7.09
N LEU A 110 1.38 -5.42 -8.04
CA LEU A 110 0.42 -5.20 -9.13
C LEU A 110 -1.02 -5.04 -8.61
N TYR A 111 -1.41 -5.76 -7.56
CA TYR A 111 -2.72 -5.59 -6.93
C TYR A 111 -2.85 -4.22 -6.26
N ALA A 112 -1.85 -3.81 -5.49
CA ALA A 112 -1.84 -2.49 -4.86
C ALA A 112 -1.93 -1.38 -5.90
N LEU A 113 -1.16 -1.48 -6.97
CA LEU A 113 -1.19 -0.53 -8.09
C LEU A 113 -2.56 -0.52 -8.77
N GLY A 114 -3.13 -1.70 -9.04
CA GLY A 114 -4.46 -1.84 -9.64
C GLY A 114 -5.55 -1.18 -8.79
N LEU A 115 -5.55 -1.42 -7.47
CA LEU A 115 -6.51 -0.77 -6.56
C LEU A 115 -6.33 0.75 -6.51
N THR A 116 -5.09 1.23 -6.50
CA THR A 116 -4.80 2.68 -6.51
C THR A 116 -5.32 3.34 -7.79
N ILE A 117 -5.11 2.70 -8.94
CA ILE A 117 -5.62 3.20 -10.23
C ILE A 117 -7.16 3.18 -10.26
N ILE A 118 -7.78 2.07 -9.83
CA ILE A 118 -9.24 1.96 -9.77
C ILE A 118 -9.81 3.02 -8.84
N TYR A 119 -9.21 3.22 -7.67
CA TYR A 119 -9.61 4.25 -6.73
C TYR A 119 -9.54 5.66 -7.36
N PHE A 120 -8.40 5.98 -7.97
CA PHE A 120 -8.19 7.27 -8.63
C PHE A 120 -9.27 7.55 -9.69
N LEU A 121 -9.53 6.56 -10.56
CA LEU A 121 -10.52 6.70 -11.63
C LEU A 121 -11.95 6.79 -11.10
N LEU A 122 -12.31 5.99 -10.09
CA LEU A 122 -13.65 6.03 -9.50
C LEU A 122 -13.91 7.34 -8.76
N THR A 123 -12.93 7.84 -8.00
CA THR A 123 -13.08 9.11 -7.29
C THR A 123 -13.27 10.26 -8.28
N LEU A 124 -12.50 10.30 -9.37
CA LEU A 124 -12.72 11.30 -10.42
C LEU A 124 -14.08 11.17 -11.10
N LEU A 125 -14.53 9.94 -11.36
CA LEU A 125 -15.86 9.68 -11.93
C LEU A 125 -16.96 10.19 -11.00
N PHE A 126 -16.90 9.88 -9.71
CA PHE A 126 -17.87 10.36 -8.73
C PHE A 126 -17.82 11.88 -8.57
N ALA A 127 -16.64 12.49 -8.55
CA ALA A 127 -16.49 13.94 -8.50
C ALA A 127 -17.18 14.61 -9.70
N TYR A 128 -17.02 14.05 -10.90
CA TYR A 128 -17.67 14.57 -12.11
C TYR A 128 -19.20 14.42 -12.07
N ILE A 129 -19.71 13.32 -11.50
CA ILE A 129 -21.17 13.08 -11.40
C ILE A 129 -21.80 14.00 -10.34
N LEU A 130 -21.12 14.20 -9.21
CA LEU A 130 -21.64 15.00 -8.09
C LEU A 130 -21.58 16.51 -8.35
N TYR A 131 -20.57 16.98 -9.08
CA TYR A 131 -20.34 18.41 -9.33
C TYR A 131 -20.36 18.71 -10.84
N PRO A 132 -21.54 18.64 -11.49
CA PRO A 132 -21.66 18.89 -12.92
C PRO A 132 -21.40 20.37 -13.22
N GLY A 133 -20.62 20.65 -14.28
CA GLY A 133 -20.33 22.00 -14.74
C GLY A 133 -19.05 22.63 -14.22
N VAL A 134 -18.28 21.89 -13.41
CA VAL A 134 -16.92 22.30 -13.03
C VAL A 134 -16.00 22.18 -14.24
N SER A 135 -15.35 23.28 -14.64
CA SER A 135 -14.18 23.22 -15.50
C SER A 135 -13.06 22.59 -14.67
N PHE A 136 -12.62 21.38 -15.03
CA PHE A 136 -11.62 20.59 -14.29
C PHE A 136 -10.49 21.46 -13.75
N PRO A 137 -10.40 21.72 -12.42
CA PRO A 137 -9.31 22.47 -11.85
C PRO A 137 -8.07 21.57 -11.92
N ASN A 138 -7.19 21.83 -12.89
CA ASN A 138 -5.96 21.08 -13.12
C ASN A 138 -5.13 20.95 -11.83
N GLU A 139 -5.22 21.93 -10.96
CA GLU A 139 -4.51 21.99 -9.70
C GLU A 139 -4.99 20.91 -8.72
N SER A 140 -6.30 20.83 -8.46
CA SER A 140 -6.90 19.85 -7.54
C SER A 140 -6.69 18.42 -8.02
N ILE A 141 -6.81 18.18 -9.34
CA ILE A 141 -6.52 16.87 -9.92
C ILE A 141 -5.04 16.52 -9.78
N THR A 142 -4.14 17.48 -9.94
CA THR A 142 -2.70 17.27 -9.78
C THR A 142 -2.34 16.94 -8.33
N ILE A 143 -2.96 17.62 -7.36
CA ILE A 143 -2.78 17.32 -5.94
C ILE A 143 -3.29 15.91 -5.65
N PHE A 144 -4.48 15.55 -6.10
CA PHE A 144 -5.06 14.22 -5.90
C PHE A 144 -4.23 13.11 -6.55
N ALA A 145 -3.67 13.35 -7.74
CA ALA A 145 -2.75 12.44 -8.39
C ALA A 145 -1.46 12.26 -7.58
N LYS A 146 -0.90 13.36 -7.03
CA LYS A 146 0.26 13.29 -6.13
C LYS A 146 -0.07 12.50 -4.85
N MET A 147 -1.22 12.74 -4.20
CA MET A 147 -1.67 12.00 -3.02
C MET A 147 -1.76 10.50 -3.31
N SER A 148 -2.42 10.12 -4.40
CA SER A 148 -2.57 8.73 -4.81
C SER A 148 -1.23 8.07 -5.12
N GLY A 149 -0.32 8.77 -5.80
CA GLY A 149 1.02 8.29 -6.10
C GLY A 149 1.88 8.11 -4.85
N LEU A 150 1.85 9.05 -3.92
CA LEU A 150 2.58 8.98 -2.65
C LEU A 150 2.03 7.85 -1.77
N SER A 151 0.72 7.68 -1.70
CA SER A 151 0.09 6.56 -0.99
C SER A 151 0.45 5.20 -1.61
N PHE A 152 0.62 5.10 -2.93
CA PHE A 152 1.15 3.90 -3.55
C PHE A 152 2.58 3.60 -3.10
N ILE A 153 3.45 4.61 -2.95
CA ILE A 153 4.82 4.44 -2.43
C ILE A 153 4.77 3.94 -0.97
N GLU A 154 3.88 4.49 -0.13
CA GLU A 154 3.64 3.98 1.22
C GLU A 154 3.22 2.51 1.22
N SER A 155 2.26 2.15 0.36
CA SER A 155 1.78 0.77 0.20
C SER A 155 2.91 -0.16 -0.24
N LEU A 156 3.75 0.26 -1.17
CA LEU A 156 4.89 -0.50 -1.66
C LEU A 156 5.92 -0.77 -0.56
N PHE A 157 6.19 0.24 0.28
CA PHE A 157 7.05 0.07 1.45
C PHE A 157 6.46 -0.92 2.45
N MET A 158 5.17 -0.79 2.78
CA MET A 158 4.48 -1.68 3.73
C MET A 158 4.36 -3.12 3.21
N ILE A 159 4.16 -3.31 1.91
CA ILE A 159 4.23 -4.63 1.25
C ILE A 159 5.61 -5.26 1.51
N THR A 160 6.69 -4.50 1.30
CA THR A 160 8.07 -4.99 1.46
C THR A 160 8.37 -5.38 2.89
N LEU A 161 8.00 -4.53 3.86
CA LEU A 161 8.14 -4.81 5.29
C LEU A 161 7.36 -6.07 5.68
N THR A 162 6.10 -6.16 5.29
CA THR A 162 5.24 -7.31 5.59
C THR A 162 5.78 -8.60 4.97
N TYR A 163 6.27 -8.50 3.74
CA TYR A 163 6.86 -9.62 3.03
C TYR A 163 8.13 -10.12 3.71
N PHE A 164 8.99 -9.21 4.16
CA PHE A 164 10.15 -9.51 4.99
C PHE A 164 9.74 -10.25 6.27
N LEU A 165 8.77 -9.72 7.01
CA LEU A 165 8.28 -10.34 8.24
C LEU A 165 7.65 -11.73 7.98
N ALA A 166 6.92 -11.90 6.89
CA ALA A 166 6.31 -13.18 6.54
C ALA A 166 7.35 -14.25 6.20
N VAL A 167 8.44 -13.86 5.52
CA VAL A 167 9.56 -14.78 5.17
C VAL A 167 10.39 -15.13 6.39
N THR A 168 10.59 -14.19 7.32
CA THR A 168 11.42 -14.41 8.51
C THR A 168 10.71 -15.20 9.60
N SER A 169 9.44 -14.91 9.84
CA SER A 169 8.65 -15.51 10.93
C SER A 169 7.94 -16.80 10.55
N TYR A 170 7.74 -17.09 9.25
CA TYR A 170 6.88 -18.18 8.75
C TYR A 170 5.44 -18.17 9.30
N ASN A 171 5.06 -17.11 9.95
CA ASN A 171 3.77 -16.95 10.61
C ASN A 171 3.00 -15.78 9.99
N ARG A 172 1.86 -16.11 9.35
CA ARG A 172 0.99 -15.11 8.74
C ARG A 172 0.45 -14.09 9.75
N SER A 173 0.02 -14.57 10.90
CA SER A 173 -0.60 -13.73 11.92
C SER A 173 0.38 -12.73 12.51
N LEU A 174 1.63 -13.15 12.73
CA LEU A 174 2.69 -12.29 13.23
C LEU A 174 3.05 -11.22 12.18
N ALA A 175 3.30 -11.63 10.93
CA ALA A 175 3.62 -10.68 9.85
C ALA A 175 2.51 -9.65 9.65
N LEU A 176 1.24 -10.10 9.62
CA LEU A 176 0.07 -9.23 9.49
C LEU A 176 -0.07 -8.31 10.71
N GLY A 177 -0.05 -8.85 11.91
CA GLY A 177 -0.28 -8.11 13.14
C GLY A 177 0.77 -7.01 13.37
N VAL A 178 2.06 -7.34 13.23
CA VAL A 178 3.15 -6.37 13.40
C VAL A 178 3.10 -5.29 12.33
N SER A 179 2.93 -5.67 11.04
CA SER A 179 2.91 -4.68 9.96
C SER A 179 1.70 -3.75 10.06
N LEU A 180 0.51 -4.30 10.34
CA LEU A 180 -0.70 -3.49 10.49
C LEU A 180 -0.63 -2.58 11.71
N PHE A 181 -0.10 -3.09 12.84
CA PHE A 181 0.12 -2.28 14.03
C PHE A 181 1.08 -1.13 13.76
N LEU A 182 2.24 -1.38 13.14
CA LEU A 182 3.19 -0.33 12.79
C LEU A 182 2.60 0.70 11.83
N TYR A 183 1.79 0.26 10.87
CA TYR A 183 1.13 1.16 9.92
C TYR A 183 0.10 2.07 10.63
N LEU A 184 -0.82 1.51 11.39
CA LEU A 184 -1.86 2.28 12.09
C LEU A 184 -1.29 3.17 13.20
N MET A 185 -0.23 2.71 13.87
CA MET A 185 0.44 3.50 14.93
C MET A 185 1.47 4.49 14.40
N SER A 186 1.79 4.48 13.12
CA SER A 186 2.83 5.34 12.53
C SER A 186 2.61 6.82 12.83
N SER A 187 1.40 7.33 12.69
CA SER A 187 1.05 8.74 12.97
C SER A 187 1.18 9.07 14.46
N VAL A 188 0.75 8.16 15.33
CA VAL A 188 0.86 8.33 16.79
C VAL A 188 2.33 8.31 17.22
N LEU A 189 3.10 7.35 16.71
CA LEU A 189 4.53 7.25 16.98
C LEU A 189 5.29 8.48 16.48
N ALA A 190 4.95 8.98 15.28
CA ALA A 190 5.51 10.20 14.74
C ALA A 190 5.22 11.40 15.65
N PHE A 191 3.98 11.54 16.13
CA PHE A 191 3.59 12.61 17.05
C PHE A 191 4.33 12.54 18.39
N VAL A 192 4.40 11.36 19.02
CA VAL A 192 5.07 11.18 20.32
C VAL A 192 6.58 11.43 20.23
N LEU A 193 7.19 11.01 19.12
CA LEU A 193 8.64 11.09 18.94
C LEU A 193 9.13 12.37 18.26
N GLN A 194 8.24 13.27 17.83
CA GLN A 194 8.60 14.50 17.11
C GLN A 194 9.60 15.41 17.88
N THR A 195 9.61 15.34 19.21
CA THR A 195 10.54 16.12 20.05
C THR A 195 11.97 15.58 20.02
N LYS A 196 12.19 14.38 19.53
CA LYS A 196 13.51 13.73 19.53
C LYS A 196 14.21 13.90 18.17
N PRO A 197 15.45 14.44 18.11
CA PRO A 197 16.11 14.73 16.83
C PRO A 197 16.44 13.48 16.00
N TRP A 198 16.56 12.30 16.62
CA TRP A 198 16.82 11.05 15.93
C TRP A 198 15.57 10.41 15.32
N SER A 199 14.36 10.85 15.71
CA SER A 199 13.10 10.29 15.22
C SER A 199 12.95 10.39 13.70
N LYS A 200 13.54 11.43 13.08
CA LYS A 200 13.50 11.65 11.64
C LYS A 200 14.14 10.53 10.80
N TYR A 201 15.00 9.69 11.39
CA TYR A 201 15.63 8.57 10.70
C TYR A 201 14.82 7.27 10.80
N LEU A 202 13.76 7.25 11.58
CA LEU A 202 12.90 6.06 11.72
C LEU A 202 11.88 6.01 10.58
N PHE A 203 11.72 4.83 9.97
CA PHE A 203 10.83 4.66 8.82
C PHE A 203 9.36 4.99 9.15
N PHE A 204 8.87 4.61 10.33
CA PHE A 204 7.46 4.83 10.69
C PHE A 204 7.09 6.31 10.88
N THR A 205 8.05 7.19 11.18
CA THR A 205 7.80 8.65 11.23
C THR A 205 7.72 9.27 9.83
N GLN A 206 8.19 8.55 8.81
CA GLN A 206 8.21 8.99 7.42
C GLN A 206 7.13 8.34 6.55
N LEU A 207 6.28 7.45 7.12
CA LEU A 207 5.27 6.70 6.37
C LEU A 207 4.16 7.59 5.81
N ASN A 208 3.76 8.65 6.50
CA ASN A 208 2.71 9.53 6.01
C ASN A 208 3.28 10.50 4.96
N LEU A 209 3.32 10.04 3.70
CA LEU A 209 3.80 10.84 2.57
C LEU A 209 2.71 11.73 1.97
N THR A 210 1.43 11.40 2.14
CA THR A 210 0.30 12.15 1.58
C THR A 210 0.28 13.60 2.05
N LYS A 211 0.77 13.89 3.26
CA LYS A 211 0.95 15.24 3.81
C LYS A 211 1.79 16.18 2.92
N TYR A 212 2.66 15.63 2.06
CA TYR A 212 3.48 16.44 1.14
C TYR A 212 2.78 16.75 -0.18
N ALA A 213 1.59 16.20 -0.42
CA ALA A 213 0.82 16.49 -1.61
C ALA A 213 0.03 17.79 -1.50
N SER A 214 -0.35 18.20 -0.27
CA SER A 214 -1.08 19.44 -0.01
C SER A 214 -0.19 20.67 -0.23
N PHE A 215 -0.80 21.80 -0.60
CA PHE A 215 -0.12 23.05 -0.95
C PHE A 215 0.75 23.65 0.17
N ASP A 216 0.35 23.45 1.41
CA ASP A 216 1.08 23.96 2.58
C ASP A 216 2.30 23.10 2.92
N GLY A 217 3.21 22.96 2.01
CA GLY A 217 4.45 22.22 2.14
C GLY A 217 4.80 21.89 3.58
N GLY A 218 4.29 20.79 4.07
CA GLY A 218 4.31 20.18 5.38
C GLY A 218 4.79 21.08 6.51
N ILE A 219 3.88 21.44 7.40
CA ILE A 219 4.11 22.22 8.64
C ILE A 219 5.24 21.65 9.53
N SER A 220 5.88 20.60 9.14
CA SER A 220 7.08 20.06 9.78
C SER A 220 8.32 20.65 9.08
N ALA A 221 8.78 21.78 9.56
CA ALA A 221 10.01 22.45 9.13
C ALA A 221 11.28 21.56 9.17
N MET A 222 11.16 20.29 9.51
CA MET A 222 12.27 19.35 9.70
C MET A 222 12.47 18.34 8.57
N ASN A 223 11.42 17.99 7.77
CA ASN A 223 11.54 16.92 6.80
C ASN A 223 10.98 17.36 5.44
N THR A 224 11.80 17.28 4.42
CA THR A 224 11.38 17.44 3.01
C THR A 224 10.91 16.09 2.45
N LEU A 225 10.06 16.12 1.42
CA LEU A 225 9.64 14.91 0.69
C LEU A 225 10.86 14.08 0.25
N SER A 226 11.90 14.73 -0.28
CA SER A 226 13.13 14.07 -0.73
C SER A 226 13.83 13.33 0.41
N PHE A 227 13.89 13.92 1.60
CA PHE A 227 14.48 13.27 2.77
C PHE A 227 13.67 12.03 3.19
N SER A 228 12.33 12.15 3.28
CA SER A 228 11.44 11.04 3.62
C SER A 228 11.57 9.88 2.64
N LEU A 229 11.62 10.18 1.33
CA LEU A 229 11.83 9.17 0.29
C LEU A 229 13.21 8.51 0.38
N CYS A 230 14.27 9.26 0.70
CA CYS A 230 15.60 8.69 0.92
C CYS A 230 15.61 7.72 2.11
N VAL A 231 15.03 8.10 3.24
CA VAL A 231 14.96 7.25 4.44
C VAL A 231 14.18 5.98 4.13
N LEU A 232 12.98 6.09 3.55
CA LEU A 232 12.18 4.93 3.17
C LEU A 232 12.88 4.06 2.12
N GLY A 233 13.60 4.67 1.17
CA GLY A 233 14.38 3.96 0.16
C GLY A 233 15.50 3.11 0.76
N VAL A 234 16.22 3.61 1.75
CA VAL A 234 17.27 2.86 2.46
C VAL A 234 16.66 1.65 3.17
N TYR A 235 15.57 1.83 3.93
CA TYR A 235 14.88 0.72 4.59
C TYR A 235 14.28 -0.28 3.60
N PHE A 236 13.74 0.20 2.48
CA PHE A 236 13.20 -0.63 1.41
C PHE A 236 14.27 -1.58 0.85
N ILE A 237 15.44 -1.07 0.51
CA ILE A 237 16.57 -1.87 0.04
C ILE A 237 17.01 -2.86 1.11
N LEU A 238 17.12 -2.41 2.37
CA LEU A 238 17.50 -3.26 3.50
C LEU A 238 16.54 -4.44 3.65
N PHE A 239 15.23 -4.22 3.64
CA PHE A 239 14.23 -5.28 3.79
C PHE A 239 14.21 -6.23 2.59
N ILE A 240 14.40 -5.73 1.37
CA ILE A 240 14.52 -6.58 0.17
C ILE A 240 15.75 -7.50 0.27
N VAL A 241 16.90 -6.94 0.59
CA VAL A 241 18.16 -7.71 0.72
C VAL A 241 18.05 -8.72 1.86
N ALA A 242 17.52 -8.30 3.01
CA ALA A 242 17.31 -9.19 4.15
C ALA A 242 16.33 -10.33 3.81
N THR A 243 15.25 -10.04 3.09
CA THR A 243 14.31 -11.06 2.61
C THR A 243 14.99 -12.07 1.69
N TRP A 244 15.79 -11.58 0.76
CA TRP A 244 16.53 -12.44 -0.18
C TRP A 244 17.55 -13.33 0.54
N ILE A 245 18.36 -12.77 1.42
CA ILE A 245 19.37 -13.51 2.21
C ILE A 245 18.67 -14.57 3.07
N THR A 246 17.64 -14.21 3.81
CA THR A 246 16.90 -15.13 4.69
C THR A 246 16.27 -16.28 3.89
N PHE A 247 15.72 -16.00 2.72
CA PHE A 247 15.11 -17.03 1.88
C PHE A 247 16.14 -17.90 1.18
N ALA A 248 17.32 -17.37 0.83
CA ALA A 248 18.39 -18.09 0.16
C ALA A 248 19.20 -18.98 1.11
N SER A 249 19.46 -18.49 2.33
CA SER A 249 20.33 -19.16 3.32
C SER A 249 19.65 -20.27 4.11
N ARG A 250 18.30 -20.29 4.13
CA ARG A 250 17.58 -21.32 4.89
C ARG A 250 17.39 -22.59 4.05
N ASP A 251 18.02 -23.64 4.51
CA ASP A 251 17.68 -25.00 4.08
C ASP A 251 16.26 -25.32 4.58
N VAL A 252 15.42 -25.80 3.66
CA VAL A 252 14.11 -26.36 4.01
C VAL A 252 14.37 -27.77 4.54
N ALA A 253 15.15 -27.87 5.60
CA ALA A 253 15.45 -29.10 6.28
C ALA A 253 14.41 -29.33 7.37
N SER A 254 13.86 -30.53 7.32
CA SER A 254 13.01 -31.26 8.28
C SER A 254 11.65 -30.70 8.55
#